data_e1d49a26d4ca7192aa05079593d77edd
#
_entry.id   e1d49a26d4ca7192aa05079593d77edd
#
_cell.length_a   1.000
_cell.length_b   1.000
_cell.length_c   1.000
_cell.angle_alpha   90.00
_cell.angle_beta   90.00
_cell.angle_gamma   90.00
#
_symmetry.space_group_name_H-M   'P 1'
#
loop_
_entity.id
_entity.type
_entity.pdbx_description
1 polymer ?
#
loop_
_entity_poly.entity_id
_entity_poly.type
_entity_poly.pdbx_seq_one_letter_code
_entity_poly.pdbx_strand_id
1 'polypeptide(L)'
;MSSTIEEATEREGKLVLCIGWTCIDIVNIVDFFPKEDADSKIVEYYWQRGGNANNSSTVLSVLGRSCELLSVIAKNSREYEFLMSDINKYGIKTDNCVFIDKNQCPLSTAILSLETGSRTILHTLRDIPEITYENFLPIFDESNKYSWIHFEGRPNIETICNLLVKLDELSNRSEITTSVELEHPYIEDLELLLDKGDYVFLSKDYAKFRGFSDKNAAVETLSTSIKDGAIIVCAWGEDGAAAMLKGGKVVSVPALKLENMIDSLGAGDTFIASFINATLDGLTLKECLSYACQVAGTKCCMKGYDGLSKFRKKD
;
A
#
# COMPACT_ATOMS: atom_id res chain seq x y z
N MET A 1 27.25 20.06 4.21
CA MET A 1 26.54 20.16 2.90
C MET A 1 26.96 19.06 1.90
N SER A 2 28.24 18.60 1.88
CA SER A 2 28.69 17.53 0.96
C SER A 2 28.14 16.15 1.35
N SER A 3 28.10 15.80 2.65
CA SER A 3 27.61 14.50 3.12
C SER A 3 26.12 14.26 2.86
N THR A 4 25.29 15.29 2.89
CA THR A 4 23.83 15.20 2.64
C THR A 4 23.50 14.96 1.17
N ILE A 5 24.34 15.39 0.24
CA ILE A 5 24.14 15.17 -1.20
C ILE A 5 24.60 13.76 -1.60
N GLU A 6 25.70 13.26 -1.03
CA GLU A 6 26.19 11.90 -1.25
C GLU A 6 25.20 10.85 -0.66
N GLU A 7 24.67 11.08 0.56
CA GLU A 7 23.65 10.22 1.17
C GLU A 7 22.33 10.20 0.36
N ALA A 8 21.95 11.32 -0.26
CA ALA A 8 20.74 11.36 -1.12
C ALA A 8 20.94 10.60 -2.44
N THR A 9 22.12 10.70 -3.07
CA THR A 9 22.45 9.99 -4.32
C THR A 9 22.61 8.49 -4.11
N GLU A 10 23.13 8.03 -2.97
CA GLU A 10 23.22 6.60 -2.64
C GLU A 10 21.83 5.98 -2.40
N ARG A 11 20.86 6.73 -1.88
CA ARG A 11 19.48 6.26 -1.71
C ARG A 11 18.69 6.18 -3.01
N GLU A 12 18.99 7.01 -4.01
CA GLU A 12 18.29 7.00 -5.32
C GLU A 12 18.45 5.68 -6.10
N GLY A 13 19.54 4.93 -5.89
CA GLY A 13 19.77 3.63 -6.52
C GLY A 13 19.17 2.43 -5.77
N LYS A 14 18.66 2.63 -4.53
CA LYS A 14 18.14 1.53 -3.69
C LYS A 14 16.68 1.22 -4.00
N LEU A 15 16.29 -0.03 -3.71
CA LEU A 15 14.93 -0.53 -3.93
C LEU A 15 13.96 -0.11 -2.80
N VAL A 16 12.70 -0.03 -3.17
CA VAL A 16 11.57 -0.07 -2.22
C VAL A 16 11.01 -1.49 -2.25
N LEU A 17 11.01 -2.18 -1.11
CA LEU A 17 10.39 -3.50 -0.94
C LEU A 17 8.97 -3.33 -0.43
N CYS A 18 7.98 -3.87 -1.15
CA CYS A 18 6.59 -3.97 -0.69
C CYS A 18 6.28 -5.44 -0.37
N ILE A 19 5.73 -5.69 0.83
CA ILE A 19 5.47 -7.03 1.35
C ILE A 19 3.99 -7.18 1.65
N GLY A 20 3.37 -8.20 1.07
CA GLY A 20 1.95 -8.46 1.31
C GLY A 20 1.33 -9.34 0.23
N TRP A 21 0.05 -9.13 -0.02
CA TRP A 21 -0.72 -9.99 -0.90
C TRP A 21 -0.65 -9.61 -2.37
N THR A 22 -0.79 -10.64 -3.19
CA THR A 22 -1.04 -10.56 -4.62
C THR A 22 -2.31 -11.34 -4.95
N CYS A 23 -3.27 -10.69 -5.58
CA CYS A 23 -4.52 -11.30 -6.01
C CYS A 23 -4.92 -10.79 -7.41
N ILE A 24 -5.97 -11.36 -7.96
CA ILE A 24 -6.67 -10.82 -9.12
C ILE A 24 -7.94 -10.13 -8.64
N ASP A 25 -8.17 -8.92 -9.12
CA ASP A 25 -9.43 -8.22 -8.98
C ASP A 25 -10.21 -8.33 -10.31
N ILE A 26 -11.38 -8.96 -10.26
CA ILE A 26 -12.36 -8.92 -11.34
C ILE A 26 -13.28 -7.74 -11.07
N VAL A 27 -13.09 -6.67 -11.80
CA VAL A 27 -13.88 -5.44 -11.65
C VAL A 27 -15.09 -5.51 -12.57
N ASN A 28 -16.27 -5.44 -11.99
CA ASN A 28 -17.56 -5.45 -12.69
C ASN A 28 -18.21 -4.07 -12.54
N ILE A 29 -18.43 -3.37 -13.65
CA ILE A 29 -19.13 -2.09 -13.69
C ILE A 29 -20.59 -2.37 -13.99
N VAL A 30 -21.48 -1.89 -13.11
CA VAL A 30 -22.92 -2.05 -13.22
C VAL A 30 -23.61 -0.68 -13.17
N ASP A 31 -24.79 -0.53 -13.79
CA ASP A 31 -25.56 0.71 -13.71
C ASP A 31 -25.98 1.00 -12.26
N PHE A 32 -26.46 -0.02 -11.55
CA PHE A 32 -26.87 0.03 -10.15
C PHE A 32 -26.45 -1.26 -9.43
N PHE A 33 -26.30 -1.21 -8.12
CA PHE A 33 -25.94 -2.39 -7.34
C PHE A 33 -27.04 -3.46 -7.47
N PRO A 34 -26.71 -4.73 -7.81
CA PRO A 34 -27.69 -5.78 -8.01
C PRO A 34 -28.53 -6.04 -6.76
N LYS A 35 -29.81 -6.26 -6.93
CA LYS A 35 -30.68 -6.76 -5.86
C LYS A 35 -30.41 -8.26 -5.66
N GLU A 36 -30.64 -8.73 -4.43
CA GLU A 36 -30.60 -10.16 -4.14
C GLU A 36 -31.58 -10.92 -5.04
N ASP A 37 -31.17 -12.10 -5.52
CA ASP A 37 -31.95 -12.97 -6.43
C ASP A 37 -32.34 -12.33 -7.79
N ALA A 38 -31.60 -11.31 -8.23
CA ALA A 38 -31.84 -10.66 -9.53
C ALA A 38 -30.84 -11.11 -10.59
N ASP A 39 -31.28 -11.22 -11.82
CA ASP A 39 -30.42 -11.30 -13.01
C ASP A 39 -30.09 -9.88 -13.49
N SER A 40 -28.82 -9.52 -13.46
CA SER A 40 -28.37 -8.17 -13.78
C SER A 40 -27.25 -8.19 -14.80
N LYS A 41 -27.27 -7.21 -15.71
CA LYS A 41 -26.23 -7.05 -16.73
C LYS A 41 -25.04 -6.28 -16.16
N ILE A 42 -23.84 -6.74 -16.54
CA ILE A 42 -22.59 -6.01 -16.35
C ILE A 42 -22.42 -5.09 -17.57
N VAL A 43 -22.17 -3.80 -17.34
CA VAL A 43 -21.88 -2.82 -18.40
C VAL A 43 -20.52 -3.08 -19.02
N GLU A 44 -19.52 -3.32 -18.18
CA GLU A 44 -18.15 -3.62 -18.56
C GLU A 44 -17.50 -4.44 -17.44
N TYR A 45 -16.57 -5.32 -17.78
CA TYR A 45 -15.70 -5.95 -16.80
C TYR A 45 -14.26 -6.00 -17.29
N TYR A 46 -13.34 -6.01 -16.35
CA TYR A 46 -11.92 -6.18 -16.64
C TYR A 46 -11.20 -6.84 -15.44
N TRP A 47 -10.04 -7.40 -15.75
CA TRP A 47 -9.15 -7.92 -14.74
C TRP A 47 -8.06 -6.89 -14.47
N GLN A 48 -7.72 -6.75 -13.20
CA GLN A 48 -6.51 -6.06 -12.78
C GLN A 48 -5.84 -6.84 -11.68
N ARG A 49 -4.57 -6.60 -11.51
CA ARG A 49 -3.81 -7.12 -10.39
C ARG A 49 -4.20 -6.33 -9.13
N GLY A 50 -4.43 -7.06 -8.02
CA GLY A 50 -4.81 -6.49 -6.73
C GLY A 50 -3.85 -6.93 -5.63
N GLY A 51 -4.17 -6.52 -4.40
CA GLY A 51 -3.36 -6.63 -3.19
C GLY A 51 -2.61 -5.33 -2.89
N ASN A 52 -2.66 -4.87 -1.62
CA ASN A 52 -2.18 -3.53 -1.25
C ASN A 52 -0.68 -3.34 -1.55
N ALA A 53 0.16 -4.28 -1.10
CA ALA A 53 1.60 -4.24 -1.37
C ALA A 53 1.91 -4.25 -2.86
N ASN A 54 1.13 -5.01 -3.62
CA ASN A 54 1.26 -5.15 -5.05
C ASN A 54 0.84 -3.85 -5.79
N ASN A 55 -0.26 -3.23 -5.37
CA ASN A 55 -0.70 -1.94 -5.89
C ASN A 55 0.30 -0.84 -5.55
N SER A 56 0.79 -0.81 -4.30
CA SER A 56 1.81 0.15 -3.85
C SER A 56 3.09 0.04 -4.66
N SER A 57 3.59 -1.18 -4.93
CA SER A 57 4.78 -1.39 -5.77
C SER A 57 4.56 -0.91 -7.21
N THR A 58 3.35 -1.10 -7.75
CA THR A 58 2.97 -0.60 -9.08
C THR A 58 3.02 0.92 -9.15
N VAL A 59 2.39 1.60 -8.19
CA VAL A 59 2.37 3.06 -8.15
C VAL A 59 3.77 3.62 -7.98
N LEU A 60 4.58 3.07 -7.06
CA LEU A 60 5.97 3.46 -6.87
C LEU A 60 6.79 3.33 -8.17
N SER A 61 6.62 2.21 -8.89
CA SER A 61 7.29 2.01 -10.18
C SER A 61 6.84 3.04 -11.22
N VAL A 62 5.54 3.32 -11.33
CA VAL A 62 5.00 4.35 -12.24
C VAL A 62 5.56 5.73 -11.90
N LEU A 63 5.77 6.03 -10.61
CA LEU A 63 6.39 7.27 -10.14
C LEU A 63 7.92 7.31 -10.32
N GLY A 64 8.54 6.21 -10.79
CA GLY A 64 9.97 6.15 -11.15
C GLY A 64 10.88 5.49 -10.12
N ARG A 65 10.33 4.86 -9.06
CA ARG A 65 11.13 4.09 -8.10
C ARG A 65 11.39 2.67 -8.58
N SER A 66 12.56 2.17 -8.29
CA SER A 66 12.87 0.75 -8.45
C SER A 66 12.24 -0.03 -7.29
N CYS A 67 11.40 -1.02 -7.61
CA CYS A 67 10.61 -1.75 -6.62
C CYS A 67 10.86 -3.24 -6.68
N GLU A 68 10.72 -3.88 -5.52
CA GLU A 68 10.64 -5.33 -5.37
C GLU A 68 9.37 -5.67 -4.59
N LEU A 69 8.71 -6.76 -4.99
CA LEU A 69 7.56 -7.33 -4.32
C LEU A 69 7.99 -8.62 -3.62
N LEU A 70 7.62 -8.76 -2.34
CA LEU A 70 7.66 -10.04 -1.62
C LEU A 70 6.23 -10.48 -1.35
N SER A 71 5.80 -11.51 -2.04
CA SER A 71 4.45 -12.07 -1.95
C SER A 71 4.47 -13.56 -2.21
N VAL A 72 3.40 -14.27 -1.83
CA VAL A 72 3.20 -15.67 -2.19
C VAL A 72 2.38 -15.74 -3.48
N ILE A 73 2.90 -16.41 -4.49
CA ILE A 73 2.32 -16.49 -5.84
C ILE A 73 2.03 -17.95 -6.22
N ALA A 74 0.78 -18.24 -6.58
CA ALA A 74 0.34 -19.55 -7.05
C ALA A 74 0.72 -19.75 -8.52
N LYS A 75 1.85 -20.42 -8.79
CA LYS A 75 2.45 -20.53 -10.14
C LYS A 75 1.68 -21.43 -11.12
N ASN A 76 0.79 -22.30 -10.62
CA ASN A 76 -0.01 -23.18 -11.47
C ASN A 76 -1.47 -22.68 -11.61
N SER A 77 -1.76 -21.47 -11.17
CA SER A 77 -3.07 -20.86 -11.35
C SER A 77 -3.29 -20.43 -12.81
N ARG A 78 -4.54 -20.36 -13.23
CA ARG A 78 -4.90 -19.87 -14.57
C ARG A 78 -4.57 -18.39 -14.75
N GLU A 79 -4.50 -17.67 -13.65
CA GLU A 79 -4.25 -16.24 -13.57
C GLU A 79 -2.76 -15.89 -13.56
N TYR A 80 -1.86 -16.90 -13.41
CA TYR A 80 -0.43 -16.71 -13.23
C TYR A 80 0.23 -15.90 -14.36
N GLU A 81 -0.08 -16.24 -15.61
CA GLU A 81 0.49 -15.54 -16.77
C GLU A 81 0.08 -14.07 -16.79
N PHE A 82 -1.19 -13.78 -16.47
CA PHE A 82 -1.69 -12.41 -16.35
C PHE A 82 -0.95 -11.66 -15.23
N LEU A 83 -0.85 -12.24 -14.04
CA LEU A 83 -0.15 -11.65 -12.90
C LEU A 83 1.29 -11.30 -13.25
N MET A 84 2.04 -12.26 -13.75
CA MET A 84 3.47 -12.07 -14.05
C MET A 84 3.69 -11.11 -15.22
N SER A 85 2.84 -11.15 -16.23
CA SER A 85 2.91 -10.20 -17.34
C SER A 85 2.69 -8.75 -16.86
N ASP A 86 1.72 -8.54 -15.98
CA ASP A 86 1.44 -7.21 -15.44
C ASP A 86 2.53 -6.74 -14.46
N ILE A 87 3.05 -7.61 -13.60
CA ILE A 87 4.21 -7.30 -12.74
C ILE A 87 5.41 -6.86 -13.59
N ASN A 88 5.73 -7.64 -14.64
CA ASN A 88 6.85 -7.36 -15.53
C ASN A 88 6.65 -6.06 -16.34
N LYS A 89 5.41 -5.74 -16.74
CA LYS A 89 5.07 -4.47 -17.40
C LYS A 89 5.58 -3.26 -16.63
N TYR A 90 5.52 -3.31 -15.30
CA TYR A 90 5.98 -2.23 -14.44
C TYR A 90 7.43 -2.39 -13.95
N GLY A 91 8.16 -3.42 -14.40
CA GLY A 91 9.55 -3.64 -14.01
C GLY A 91 9.73 -3.95 -12.52
N ILE A 92 8.70 -4.46 -11.85
CA ILE A 92 8.74 -4.82 -10.43
C ILE A 92 9.53 -6.14 -10.30
N LYS A 93 10.54 -6.17 -9.44
CA LYS A 93 11.32 -7.37 -9.15
C LYS A 93 10.51 -8.34 -8.29
N THR A 94 10.68 -9.62 -8.56
CA THR A 94 10.01 -10.72 -7.83
C THR A 94 10.99 -11.80 -7.39
N ASP A 95 12.28 -11.45 -7.29
CA ASP A 95 13.37 -12.41 -7.04
C ASP A 95 13.17 -13.15 -5.71
N ASN A 96 12.58 -12.48 -4.72
CA ASN A 96 12.29 -13.04 -3.41
C ASN A 96 10.83 -13.50 -3.22
N CYS A 97 9.97 -13.42 -4.26
CA CYS A 97 8.61 -13.96 -4.17
C CYS A 97 8.60 -15.46 -3.92
N VAL A 98 7.65 -15.92 -3.11
CA VAL A 98 7.47 -17.35 -2.81
C VAL A 98 6.50 -17.96 -3.82
N PHE A 99 7.02 -18.77 -4.73
CA PHE A 99 6.21 -19.44 -5.74
C PHE A 99 5.78 -20.82 -5.24
N ILE A 100 4.45 -21.03 -5.14
CA ILE A 100 3.87 -22.28 -4.64
C ILE A 100 3.09 -23.04 -5.71
N ASP A 101 3.04 -24.38 -5.56
CA ASP A 101 2.31 -25.28 -6.46
C ASP A 101 0.81 -25.31 -6.11
N LYS A 102 0.11 -24.17 -6.31
CA LYS A 102 -1.35 -24.06 -6.19
C LYS A 102 -1.95 -23.72 -7.56
N ASN A 103 -3.15 -24.26 -7.82
CA ASN A 103 -3.87 -24.08 -9.09
C ASN A 103 -4.91 -22.94 -9.04
N GLN A 104 -4.95 -22.17 -7.98
CA GLN A 104 -5.83 -21.04 -7.78
C GLN A 104 -5.10 -19.94 -7.04
N CYS A 105 -5.20 -18.69 -7.51
CA CYS A 105 -4.72 -17.53 -6.79
C CYS A 105 -5.87 -16.91 -5.98
N PRO A 106 -5.57 -16.05 -5.00
CA PRO A 106 -6.58 -15.20 -4.37
C PRO A 106 -7.29 -14.35 -5.41
N LEU A 107 -8.58 -14.13 -5.21
CA LEU A 107 -9.42 -13.42 -6.15
C LEU A 107 -10.37 -12.49 -5.41
N SER A 108 -10.50 -11.26 -5.91
CA SER A 108 -11.52 -10.32 -5.48
C SER A 108 -12.51 -10.08 -6.62
N THR A 109 -13.77 -9.97 -6.29
CA THR A 109 -14.79 -9.45 -7.19
C THR A 109 -15.20 -8.07 -6.72
N ALA A 110 -14.88 -7.03 -7.48
CA ALA A 110 -15.29 -5.67 -7.22
C ALA A 110 -16.52 -5.33 -8.06
N ILE A 111 -17.57 -4.83 -7.41
CA ILE A 111 -18.78 -4.33 -8.07
C ILE A 111 -18.78 -2.80 -7.93
N LEU A 112 -18.67 -2.09 -9.05
CA LEU A 112 -18.69 -0.63 -9.12
C LEU A 112 -20.08 -0.19 -9.65
N SER A 113 -20.83 0.54 -8.84
CA SER A 113 -22.14 1.10 -9.22
C SER A 113 -21.95 2.49 -9.84
N LEU A 114 -22.41 2.66 -11.08
CA LEU A 114 -22.39 3.96 -11.77
C LEU A 114 -23.39 4.95 -11.13
N GLU A 115 -24.51 4.44 -10.61
CA GLU A 115 -25.54 5.26 -9.97
C GLU A 115 -25.02 5.98 -8.73
N THR A 116 -24.24 5.28 -7.89
CA THR A 116 -23.83 5.79 -6.58
C THR A 116 -22.35 6.11 -6.49
N GLY A 117 -21.53 5.67 -7.45
CA GLY A 117 -20.07 5.73 -7.39
C GLY A 117 -19.45 4.83 -6.28
N SER A 118 -20.27 4.00 -5.63
CA SER A 118 -19.83 3.10 -4.56
C SER A 118 -19.19 1.83 -5.14
N ARG A 119 -18.38 1.19 -4.29
CA ARG A 119 -17.78 -0.11 -4.57
C ARG A 119 -18.10 -1.11 -3.47
N THR A 120 -18.32 -2.36 -3.86
CA THR A 120 -18.41 -3.51 -2.96
C THR A 120 -17.41 -4.56 -3.41
N ILE A 121 -16.60 -5.07 -2.49
CA ILE A 121 -15.55 -6.03 -2.81
C ILE A 121 -15.81 -7.32 -2.04
N LEU A 122 -15.75 -8.44 -2.76
CA LEU A 122 -15.87 -9.80 -2.23
C LEU A 122 -14.55 -10.53 -2.43
N HIS A 123 -13.93 -11.00 -1.35
CA HIS A 123 -12.63 -11.67 -1.40
C HIS A 123 -12.76 -13.18 -1.29
N THR A 124 -11.92 -13.90 -2.04
CA THR A 124 -11.72 -15.34 -1.91
C THR A 124 -10.24 -15.63 -1.70
N LEU A 125 -9.87 -16.11 -0.51
CA LEU A 125 -8.46 -16.24 -0.08
C LEU A 125 -7.73 -17.45 -0.70
N ARG A 126 -8.44 -18.53 -1.03
CA ARG A 126 -7.91 -19.73 -1.73
C ARG A 126 -6.81 -20.49 -0.99
N ASP A 127 -6.77 -20.43 0.35
CA ASP A 127 -5.76 -21.08 1.19
C ASP A 127 -4.30 -20.80 0.77
N ILE A 128 -4.02 -19.60 0.31
CA ILE A 128 -2.67 -19.15 0.04
C ILE A 128 -2.03 -18.78 1.38
N PRO A 129 -0.86 -19.34 1.72
CA PRO A 129 -0.20 -19.06 2.99
C PRO A 129 0.31 -17.61 3.04
N GLU A 130 0.44 -17.08 4.24
CA GLU A 130 1.13 -15.81 4.47
C GLU A 130 2.65 -16.01 4.40
N ILE A 131 3.40 -14.91 4.23
CA ILE A 131 4.86 -14.90 4.30
C ILE A 131 5.31 -15.33 5.70
N THR A 132 6.28 -16.25 5.75
CA THR A 132 6.89 -16.73 6.99
C THR A 132 8.19 -15.98 7.29
N TYR A 133 8.73 -16.18 8.48
CA TYR A 133 10.04 -15.62 8.86
C TYR A 133 11.16 -16.15 7.93
N GLU A 134 11.13 -17.43 7.58
CA GLU A 134 12.11 -18.07 6.70
C GLU A 134 12.09 -17.49 5.29
N ASN A 135 10.93 -17.12 4.78
CA ASN A 135 10.81 -16.47 3.47
C ASN A 135 11.50 -15.11 3.44
N PHE A 136 11.69 -14.49 4.58
CA PHE A 136 12.31 -13.18 4.70
C PHE A 136 13.83 -13.23 4.90
N LEU A 137 14.43 -14.39 5.20
CA LEU A 137 15.87 -14.50 5.44
C LEU A 137 16.74 -13.88 4.35
N PRO A 138 16.46 -14.09 3.03
CA PRO A 138 17.24 -13.46 1.97
C PRO A 138 17.22 -11.93 2.01
N ILE A 139 16.13 -11.33 2.51
CA ILE A 139 16.00 -9.88 2.65
C ILE A 139 16.95 -9.33 3.70
N PHE A 140 17.16 -10.04 4.81
CA PHE A 140 18.15 -9.64 5.83
C PHE A 140 19.57 -9.64 5.28
N ASP A 141 19.92 -10.69 4.52
CA ASP A 141 21.25 -10.87 3.93
C ASP A 141 21.55 -9.77 2.88
N GLU A 142 20.54 -9.34 2.16
CA GLU A 142 20.64 -8.34 1.09
C GLU A 142 20.07 -6.98 1.49
N SER A 143 19.95 -6.71 2.80
CA SER A 143 19.25 -5.53 3.33
C SER A 143 19.84 -4.20 2.83
N ASN A 144 21.11 -4.17 2.45
CA ASN A 144 21.81 -2.99 1.93
C ASN A 144 21.24 -2.48 0.58
N LYS A 145 20.48 -3.30 -0.15
CA LYS A 145 19.85 -2.90 -1.41
C LYS A 145 18.54 -2.13 -1.23
N TYR A 146 17.99 -2.04 0.00
CA TYR A 146 16.73 -1.38 0.27
C TYR A 146 16.92 -0.03 0.95
N SER A 147 16.12 0.97 0.52
CA SER A 147 15.96 2.25 1.21
C SER A 147 14.67 2.30 2.02
N TRP A 148 13.68 1.48 1.64
CA TRP A 148 12.38 1.41 2.29
C TRP A 148 11.82 -0.01 2.24
N ILE A 149 11.25 -0.49 3.36
CA ILE A 149 10.55 -1.76 3.46
C ILE A 149 9.14 -1.48 4.01
N HIS A 150 8.12 -1.73 3.20
CA HIS A 150 6.71 -1.51 3.52
C HIS A 150 5.99 -2.84 3.74
N PHE A 151 5.32 -2.97 4.86
CA PHE A 151 4.53 -4.14 5.24
C PHE A 151 3.03 -3.82 5.18
N GLU A 152 2.29 -4.54 4.35
CA GLU A 152 0.85 -4.65 4.46
C GLU A 152 0.50 -5.39 5.76
N GLY A 153 -0.44 -4.88 6.56
CA GLY A 153 -0.93 -5.57 7.76
C GLY A 153 -1.73 -6.81 7.37
N ARG A 154 -1.18 -7.98 7.69
CA ARG A 154 -1.74 -9.30 7.32
C ARG A 154 -1.97 -10.15 8.57
N PRO A 155 -2.78 -11.25 8.51
CA PRO A 155 -3.06 -12.09 9.68
C PRO A 155 -1.83 -12.70 10.37
N ASN A 156 -0.66 -12.75 9.72
CA ASN A 156 0.60 -13.20 10.30
C ASN A 156 1.30 -12.11 11.15
N ILE A 157 0.54 -11.39 11.97
CA ILE A 157 1.00 -10.23 12.76
C ILE A 157 2.25 -10.54 13.58
N GLU A 158 2.30 -11.68 14.27
CA GLU A 158 3.47 -12.10 15.06
C GLU A 158 4.73 -12.20 14.19
N THR A 159 4.60 -12.78 12.99
CA THR A 159 5.70 -12.85 12.03
C THR A 159 6.16 -11.46 11.63
N ILE A 160 5.24 -10.56 11.27
CA ILE A 160 5.58 -9.18 10.87
C ILE A 160 6.29 -8.45 12.02
N CYS A 161 5.79 -8.58 13.27
CA CYS A 161 6.45 -8.00 14.44
C CYS A 161 7.88 -8.51 14.62
N ASN A 162 8.09 -9.82 14.51
CA ASN A 162 9.41 -10.44 14.65
C ASN A 162 10.37 -9.99 13.54
N LEU A 163 9.88 -9.83 12.30
CA LEU A 163 10.66 -9.30 11.17
C LEU A 163 11.09 -7.86 11.41
N LEU A 164 10.19 -7.01 11.90
CA LEU A 164 10.48 -5.60 12.19
C LEU A 164 11.48 -5.45 13.35
N VAL A 165 11.34 -6.26 14.41
CA VAL A 165 12.33 -6.32 15.50
C VAL A 165 13.69 -6.72 14.96
N LYS A 166 13.76 -7.73 14.08
CA LYS A 166 15.02 -8.17 13.49
C LYS A 166 15.64 -7.12 12.57
N LEU A 167 14.81 -6.40 11.79
CA LEU A 167 15.29 -5.26 10.99
C LEU A 167 15.91 -4.17 11.86
N ASP A 168 15.35 -3.90 13.04
CA ASP A 168 15.88 -2.89 13.96
C ASP A 168 17.27 -3.28 14.55
N GLU A 169 17.66 -4.56 14.49
CA GLU A 169 18.98 -5.07 14.93
C GLU A 169 20.06 -5.01 13.84
N LEU A 170 19.71 -4.70 12.59
CA LEU A 170 20.68 -4.69 11.49
C LEU A 170 21.70 -3.56 11.63
N SER A 171 22.95 -3.83 11.26
CA SER A 171 24.04 -2.84 11.32
C SER A 171 23.82 -1.64 10.41
N ASN A 172 23.07 -1.82 9.32
CA ASN A 172 22.69 -0.78 8.36
C ASN A 172 21.28 -0.24 8.59
N ARG A 173 20.70 -0.42 9.78
CA ARG A 173 19.32 -0.02 10.12
C ARG A 173 19.02 1.45 9.82
N SER A 174 19.97 2.34 10.01
CA SER A 174 19.80 3.78 9.73
C SER A 174 19.61 4.12 8.26
N GLU A 175 19.95 3.21 7.35
CA GLU A 175 19.79 3.38 5.91
C GLU A 175 18.41 2.89 5.39
N ILE A 176 17.67 2.14 6.23
CA ILE A 176 16.41 1.50 5.87
C ILE A 176 15.28 2.18 6.64
N THR A 177 14.29 2.68 5.94
CA THR A 177 13.03 3.14 6.53
C THR A 177 12.01 2.00 6.49
N THR A 178 11.28 1.79 7.59
CA THR A 178 10.23 0.76 7.66
C THR A 178 8.85 1.40 7.78
N SER A 179 7.85 0.79 7.18
CA SER A 179 6.47 1.21 7.36
C SER A 179 5.51 0.03 7.45
N VAL A 180 4.43 0.23 8.18
CA VAL A 180 3.34 -0.73 8.33
C VAL A 180 2.02 -0.09 7.94
N GLU A 181 1.12 -0.87 7.35
CA GLU A 181 -0.24 -0.46 7.03
C GLU A 181 -1.25 -1.18 7.92
N LEU A 182 -2.14 -0.42 8.55
CA LEU A 182 -3.26 -0.91 9.33
C LEU A 182 -4.56 -0.55 8.59
N GLU A 183 -5.03 -1.45 7.72
CA GLU A 183 -6.20 -1.22 6.88
C GLU A 183 -7.43 -1.97 7.39
N HIS A 184 -7.33 -3.29 7.54
CA HIS A 184 -8.49 -4.16 7.73
C HIS A 184 -8.83 -4.32 9.22
N PRO A 185 -9.96 -3.78 9.68
CA PRO A 185 -10.32 -3.81 11.10
C PRO A 185 -10.64 -5.21 11.65
N TYR A 186 -10.88 -6.18 10.78
CA TYR A 186 -11.20 -7.57 11.16
C TYR A 186 -9.95 -8.46 11.33
N ILE A 187 -8.75 -7.94 11.07
CA ILE A 187 -7.50 -8.66 11.38
C ILE A 187 -7.26 -8.52 12.88
N GLU A 188 -7.22 -9.66 13.56
CA GLU A 188 -6.91 -9.73 15.00
C GLU A 188 -5.48 -9.23 15.26
N ASP A 189 -5.28 -8.58 16.40
CA ASP A 189 -3.97 -8.09 16.87
C ASP A 189 -3.26 -7.10 15.94
N LEU A 190 -3.96 -6.52 14.96
CA LEU A 190 -3.36 -5.56 14.01
C LEU A 190 -2.74 -4.35 14.71
N GLU A 191 -3.24 -3.95 15.87
CA GLU A 191 -2.70 -2.87 16.70
C GLU A 191 -1.29 -3.13 17.22
N LEU A 192 -0.82 -4.38 17.27
CA LEU A 192 0.56 -4.70 17.66
C LEU A 192 1.60 -4.15 16.68
N LEU A 193 1.17 -3.76 15.48
CA LEU A 193 2.05 -3.11 14.50
C LEU A 193 2.25 -1.62 14.76
N LEU A 194 1.44 -0.99 15.63
CA LEU A 194 1.51 0.46 15.88
C LEU A 194 2.91 0.92 16.33
N ASP A 195 3.59 0.15 17.18
CA ASP A 195 4.88 0.51 17.73
C ASP A 195 6.09 -0.09 16.98
N LYS A 196 5.88 -0.58 15.74
CA LYS A 196 6.92 -1.32 15.01
C LYS A 196 7.57 -0.53 13.86
N GLY A 197 6.79 0.16 13.02
CA GLY A 197 7.30 0.89 11.85
C GLY A 197 7.82 2.29 12.17
N ASP A 198 8.71 2.84 11.32
CA ASP A 198 9.07 4.26 11.35
C ASP A 198 7.91 5.12 10.84
N TYR A 199 7.09 4.53 9.96
CA TYR A 199 5.82 5.10 9.51
C TYR A 199 4.70 4.10 9.74
N VAL A 200 3.58 4.59 10.26
CA VAL A 200 2.35 3.81 10.49
C VAL A 200 1.22 4.41 9.68
N PHE A 201 0.74 3.70 8.67
CA PHE A 201 -0.37 4.13 7.83
C PHE A 201 -1.69 3.54 8.33
N LEU A 202 -2.67 4.39 8.58
CA LEU A 202 -4.02 4.00 9.00
C LEU A 202 -5.02 4.25 7.88
N SER A 203 -5.88 3.28 7.63
CA SER A 203 -7.07 3.51 6.81
C SER A 203 -8.16 4.24 7.59
N LYS A 204 -9.08 4.89 6.85
CA LYS A 204 -10.32 5.46 7.41
C LYS A 204 -11.14 4.39 8.14
N ASP A 205 -11.19 3.18 7.58
CA ASP A 205 -12.01 2.08 8.11
C ASP A 205 -11.43 1.53 9.42
N TYR A 206 -10.11 1.35 9.48
CA TYR A 206 -9.44 0.98 10.73
C TYR A 206 -9.63 2.07 11.81
N ALA A 207 -9.42 3.33 11.47
CA ALA A 207 -9.61 4.43 12.42
C ALA A 207 -11.06 4.51 12.94
N LYS A 208 -12.05 4.35 12.06
CA LYS A 208 -13.47 4.29 12.45
C LYS A 208 -13.77 3.10 13.37
N PHE A 209 -13.24 1.94 13.07
CA PHE A 209 -13.38 0.76 13.91
C PHE A 209 -12.80 0.99 15.32
N ARG A 210 -11.71 1.75 15.43
CA ARG A 210 -11.12 2.17 16.71
C ARG A 210 -11.90 3.30 17.38
N GLY A 211 -13.05 3.72 16.83
CA GLY A 211 -13.97 4.69 17.41
C GLY A 211 -13.69 6.15 17.03
N PHE A 212 -12.82 6.41 16.07
CA PHE A 212 -12.54 7.78 15.62
C PHE A 212 -13.49 8.20 14.50
N SER A 213 -14.01 9.41 14.58
CA SER A 213 -14.84 10.04 13.54
C SER A 213 -14.07 11.05 12.69
N ASP A 214 -12.81 11.32 13.02
CA ASP A 214 -11.96 12.34 12.42
C ASP A 214 -10.50 11.90 12.39
N LYS A 215 -9.82 12.16 11.28
CA LYS A 215 -8.42 11.81 11.07
C LYS A 215 -7.45 12.47 12.05
N ASN A 216 -7.74 13.72 12.46
CA ASN A 216 -6.85 14.45 13.37
C ASN A 216 -6.89 13.81 14.76
N ALA A 217 -8.10 13.50 15.27
CA ALA A 217 -8.27 12.81 16.53
C ALA A 217 -7.62 11.40 16.49
N ALA A 218 -7.72 10.70 15.36
CA ALA A 218 -7.10 9.38 15.20
C ALA A 218 -5.57 9.47 15.31
N VAL A 219 -4.90 10.34 14.54
CA VAL A 219 -3.44 10.45 14.58
C VAL A 219 -2.95 11.01 15.90
N GLU A 220 -3.64 11.97 16.52
CA GLU A 220 -3.27 12.55 17.81
C GLU A 220 -3.32 11.51 18.92
N THR A 221 -4.41 10.76 19.02
CA THR A 221 -4.56 9.73 20.06
C THR A 221 -3.62 8.56 19.86
N LEU A 222 -3.58 7.98 18.65
CA LEU A 222 -2.78 6.78 18.37
C LEU A 222 -1.28 7.07 18.27
N SER A 223 -0.88 8.34 18.11
CA SER A 223 0.54 8.72 18.15
C SER A 223 1.22 8.41 19.48
N THR A 224 0.46 8.27 20.56
CA THR A 224 1.00 7.86 21.86
C THR A 224 1.51 6.42 21.88
N SER A 225 0.97 5.58 20.98
CA SER A 225 1.25 4.13 20.90
C SER A 225 2.30 3.76 19.84
N ILE A 226 2.77 4.70 19.01
CA ILE A 226 3.83 4.42 18.03
C ILE A 226 5.21 4.52 18.69
N LYS A 227 6.27 4.02 18.06
CA LYS A 227 7.64 4.12 18.59
C LYS A 227 8.16 5.57 18.55
N ASP A 228 9.18 5.87 19.37
CA ASP A 228 9.79 7.19 19.40
C ASP A 228 10.43 7.55 18.05
N GLY A 229 10.19 8.78 17.59
CA GLY A 229 10.65 9.24 16.29
C GLY A 229 9.80 8.77 15.10
N ALA A 230 8.81 7.90 15.31
CA ALA A 230 7.92 7.45 14.25
C ALA A 230 6.84 8.48 13.89
N ILE A 231 6.28 8.32 12.70
CA ILE A 231 5.21 9.15 12.14
C ILE A 231 3.98 8.28 11.89
N ILE A 232 2.83 8.72 12.40
CA ILE A 232 1.53 8.13 12.10
C ILE A 232 0.83 8.96 11.02
N VAL A 233 0.22 8.28 10.06
CA VAL A 233 -0.45 8.88 8.90
C VAL A 233 -1.83 8.26 8.76
N CYS A 234 -2.87 9.07 8.61
CA CYS A 234 -4.24 8.60 8.41
C CYS A 234 -4.84 9.23 7.15
N ALA A 235 -5.13 8.40 6.14
CA ALA A 235 -5.90 8.80 4.97
C ALA A 235 -7.39 8.72 5.27
N TRP A 236 -8.17 9.75 4.85
CA TRP A 236 -9.60 9.84 5.16
C TRP A 236 -10.49 10.06 3.93
N GLY A 237 -10.04 9.59 2.77
CA GLY A 237 -10.79 9.70 1.52
C GLY A 237 -11.07 11.16 1.14
N GLU A 238 -12.34 11.52 1.00
CA GLU A 238 -12.82 12.84 0.60
C GLU A 238 -12.44 13.98 1.54
N ASP A 239 -12.09 13.68 2.79
CA ASP A 239 -11.67 14.69 3.76
C ASP A 239 -10.14 14.88 3.80
N GLY A 240 -9.39 14.17 2.95
CA GLY A 240 -7.95 14.32 2.84
C GLY A 240 -7.17 13.41 3.78
N ALA A 241 -6.11 13.92 4.40
CA ALA A 241 -5.25 13.13 5.27
C ALA A 241 -4.68 13.96 6.43
N ALA A 242 -4.25 13.27 7.48
CA ALA A 242 -3.52 13.85 8.60
C ALA A 242 -2.31 12.98 8.94
N ALA A 243 -1.27 13.60 9.52
CA ALA A 243 -0.12 12.90 10.06
C ALA A 243 0.43 13.63 11.29
N MET A 244 1.16 12.87 12.10
CA MET A 244 1.81 13.40 13.30
C MET A 244 3.10 12.63 13.58
N LEU A 245 4.19 13.35 13.77
CA LEU A 245 5.38 12.82 14.43
C LEU A 245 5.06 12.61 15.91
N LYS A 246 5.46 11.49 16.51
CA LYS A 246 5.24 11.27 17.95
C LYS A 246 5.71 12.47 18.78
N GLY A 247 4.81 12.99 19.62
CA GLY A 247 5.07 14.17 20.45
C GLY A 247 5.09 15.50 19.68
N GLY A 248 4.84 15.50 18.37
CA GLY A 248 4.80 16.71 17.53
C GLY A 248 3.41 17.35 17.48
N LYS A 249 3.14 18.06 16.39
CA LYS A 249 1.83 18.64 16.10
C LYS A 249 1.18 17.92 14.94
N VAL A 250 -0.15 17.82 14.96
CA VAL A 250 -0.94 17.31 13.85
C VAL A 250 -0.75 18.21 12.62
N VAL A 251 -0.41 17.59 11.50
CA VAL A 251 -0.38 18.21 10.17
C VAL A 251 -1.54 17.61 9.37
N SER A 252 -2.44 18.45 8.87
CA SER A 252 -3.62 18.01 8.13
C SER A 252 -3.72 18.73 6.80
N VAL A 253 -4.15 18.02 5.75
CA VAL A 253 -4.37 18.55 4.41
C VAL A 253 -5.73 18.10 3.87
N PRO A 254 -6.38 18.91 3.01
CA PRO A 254 -7.62 18.50 2.34
C PRO A 254 -7.33 17.49 1.22
N ALA A 255 -8.37 16.76 0.80
CA ALA A 255 -8.33 15.96 -0.41
C ALA A 255 -8.31 16.83 -1.67
N LEU A 256 -7.86 16.24 -2.79
CA LEU A 256 -8.10 16.81 -4.11
C LEU A 256 -9.61 16.80 -4.39
N LYS A 257 -10.18 17.95 -4.76
CA LYS A 257 -11.56 18.01 -5.22
C LYS A 257 -11.68 17.34 -6.59
N LEU A 258 -12.52 16.32 -6.67
CA LEU A 258 -12.74 15.56 -7.90
C LEU A 258 -13.97 16.10 -8.63
N GLU A 259 -13.86 16.30 -9.94
CA GLU A 259 -15.00 16.61 -10.80
C GLU A 259 -15.78 15.34 -11.16
N ASN A 260 -15.06 14.26 -11.45
CA ASN A 260 -15.63 12.96 -11.82
C ASN A 260 -14.82 11.83 -11.16
N MET A 261 -15.49 10.96 -10.44
CA MET A 261 -14.89 9.72 -9.92
C MET A 261 -15.14 8.60 -10.93
N ILE A 262 -14.07 7.94 -11.39
CA ILE A 262 -14.11 6.82 -12.32
C ILE A 262 -13.86 5.51 -11.61
N ASP A 263 -12.78 5.44 -10.79
CA ASP A 263 -12.34 4.21 -10.14
C ASP A 263 -11.56 4.53 -8.87
N SER A 264 -12.13 4.23 -7.70
CA SER A 264 -11.49 4.43 -6.40
C SER A 264 -10.72 3.20 -5.89
N LEU A 265 -10.66 2.09 -6.66
CA LEU A 265 -9.93 0.89 -6.27
C LEU A 265 -8.43 1.16 -6.26
N GLY A 266 -7.74 0.83 -5.17
CA GLY A 266 -6.31 1.12 -4.99
C GLY A 266 -5.96 2.59 -4.71
N ALA A 267 -6.95 3.44 -4.36
CA ALA A 267 -6.67 4.83 -4.00
C ALA A 267 -5.88 4.95 -2.68
N GLY A 268 -6.13 4.06 -1.71
CA GLY A 268 -5.36 3.94 -0.46
C GLY A 268 -3.91 3.58 -0.72
N ASP A 269 -3.69 2.54 -1.53
CA ASP A 269 -2.36 2.08 -1.92
C ASP A 269 -1.60 3.17 -2.69
N THR A 270 -2.32 3.91 -3.56
CA THR A 270 -1.78 5.06 -4.28
C THR A 270 -1.36 6.17 -3.33
N PHE A 271 -2.14 6.44 -2.29
CA PHE A 271 -1.79 7.43 -1.26
C PHE A 271 -0.51 7.00 -0.53
N ILE A 272 -0.43 5.76 -0.05
CA ILE A 272 0.74 5.22 0.68
C ILE A 272 1.98 5.27 -0.21
N ALA A 273 1.91 4.74 -1.41
CA ALA A 273 3.02 4.72 -2.36
C ALA A 273 3.52 6.13 -2.70
N SER A 274 2.60 7.07 -2.91
CA SER A 274 2.95 8.47 -3.21
C SER A 274 3.56 9.17 -2.00
N PHE A 275 3.08 8.87 -0.79
CA PHE A 275 3.67 9.39 0.43
C PHE A 275 5.11 8.87 0.63
N ILE A 276 5.35 7.57 0.42
CA ILE A 276 6.68 6.95 0.44
C ILE A 276 7.58 7.62 -0.60
N ASN A 277 7.09 7.78 -1.83
CA ASN A 277 7.84 8.44 -2.90
C ASN A 277 8.26 9.87 -2.52
N ALA A 278 7.33 10.67 -2.01
CA ALA A 278 7.58 12.05 -1.59
C ALA A 278 8.56 12.14 -0.41
N THR A 279 8.47 11.20 0.55
CA THR A 279 9.40 11.12 1.68
C THR A 279 10.83 10.79 1.22
N LEU A 280 10.99 9.84 0.30
CA LEU A 280 12.28 9.49 -0.30
C LEU A 280 12.87 10.66 -1.12
N ASP A 281 12.01 11.54 -1.64
CA ASP A 281 12.42 12.79 -2.30
C ASP A 281 12.83 13.90 -1.32
N GLY A 282 12.73 13.67 -0.01
CA GLY A 282 13.10 14.61 1.04
C GLY A 282 12.10 15.75 1.27
N LEU A 283 10.83 15.57 0.85
CA LEU A 283 9.78 16.56 1.07
C LEU A 283 9.40 16.64 2.56
N THR A 284 8.92 17.80 2.98
CA THR A 284 8.37 17.98 4.34
C THR A 284 7.10 17.16 4.54
N LEU A 285 6.76 16.83 5.79
CA LEU A 285 5.56 16.03 6.12
C LEU A 285 4.28 16.60 5.48
N LYS A 286 4.13 17.93 5.46
CA LYS A 286 2.98 18.58 4.84
C LYS A 286 2.95 18.41 3.32
N GLU A 287 4.10 18.53 2.68
CA GLU A 287 4.24 18.33 1.24
C GLU A 287 3.99 16.87 0.86
N CYS A 288 4.51 15.90 1.65
CA CYS A 288 4.23 14.47 1.45
C CYS A 288 2.72 14.19 1.49
N LEU A 289 2.01 14.71 2.50
CA LEU A 289 0.55 14.56 2.59
C LEU A 289 -0.17 15.18 1.39
N SER A 290 0.21 16.41 1.02
CA SER A 290 -0.43 17.13 -0.09
C SER A 290 -0.22 16.40 -1.42
N TYR A 291 1.01 15.94 -1.67
CA TYR A 291 1.36 15.17 -2.87
C TYR A 291 0.59 13.84 -2.90
N ALA A 292 0.56 13.10 -1.79
CA ALA A 292 -0.16 11.84 -1.70
C ALA A 292 -1.67 12.00 -1.95
N CYS A 293 -2.30 13.04 -1.38
CA CYS A 293 -3.71 13.35 -1.65
C CYS A 293 -3.94 13.73 -3.11
N GLN A 294 -3.02 14.47 -3.74
CA GLN A 294 -3.13 14.86 -5.14
C GLN A 294 -3.04 13.66 -6.07
N VAL A 295 -2.04 12.77 -5.87
CA VAL A 295 -1.85 11.59 -6.71
C VAL A 295 -2.99 10.59 -6.53
N ALA A 296 -3.40 10.30 -5.28
CA ALA A 296 -4.51 9.40 -4.98
C ALA A 296 -5.85 9.93 -5.53
N GLY A 297 -6.11 11.23 -5.38
CA GLY A 297 -7.28 11.85 -5.99
C GLY A 297 -7.26 11.78 -7.52
N THR A 298 -6.09 12.00 -8.14
CA THR A 298 -5.94 11.85 -9.59
C THR A 298 -6.18 10.41 -10.05
N LYS A 299 -5.74 9.40 -9.28
CA LYS A 299 -6.03 7.99 -9.55
C LYS A 299 -7.54 7.72 -9.59
N CYS A 300 -8.30 8.33 -8.71
CA CYS A 300 -9.76 8.17 -8.70
C CYS A 300 -10.44 8.67 -9.99
N CYS A 301 -9.79 9.50 -10.78
CA CYS A 301 -10.28 10.01 -12.07
C CYS A 301 -9.85 9.18 -13.29
N MET A 302 -9.29 7.99 -13.10
CA MET A 302 -8.82 7.13 -14.19
C MET A 302 -8.93 5.64 -13.86
N LYS A 303 -8.93 4.79 -14.87
CA LYS A 303 -8.78 3.33 -14.71
C LYS A 303 -7.30 2.99 -14.56
N GLY A 304 -6.96 2.09 -13.62
CA GLY A 304 -5.60 1.62 -13.39
C GLY A 304 -4.65 2.73 -12.93
N TYR A 305 -3.34 2.56 -13.19
CA TYR A 305 -2.28 3.41 -12.63
C TYR A 305 -1.43 4.13 -13.68
N ASP A 306 -1.49 3.75 -14.96
CA ASP A 306 -0.56 4.22 -16.01
C ASP A 306 -0.53 5.75 -16.16
N GLY A 307 -1.70 6.40 -16.01
CA GLY A 307 -1.83 7.86 -16.08
C GLY A 307 -1.15 8.63 -14.95
N LEU A 308 -0.68 7.94 -13.90
CA LEU A 308 0.09 8.55 -12.81
C LEU A 308 1.53 8.84 -13.21
N SER A 309 2.01 8.34 -14.35
CA SER A 309 3.36 8.63 -14.88
C SER A 309 3.64 10.13 -15.09
N LYS A 310 2.60 10.96 -15.21
CA LYS A 310 2.73 12.42 -15.24
C LYS A 310 3.32 13.04 -13.97
N PHE A 311 3.31 12.32 -12.85
CA PHE A 311 3.89 12.72 -11.57
C PHE A 311 5.35 12.24 -11.40
N ARG A 312 5.84 11.42 -12.32
CA ARG A 312 7.25 11.01 -12.33
C ARG A 312 8.14 12.25 -12.50
N LYS A 313 9.16 12.36 -11.65
CA LYS A 313 10.20 13.39 -11.84
C LYS A 313 10.83 13.21 -13.22
N LYS A 314 10.99 14.29 -13.95
CA LYS A 314 11.80 14.30 -15.17
C LYS A 314 13.25 14.42 -14.72
N ASP A 315 14.07 13.50 -15.19
CA ASP A 315 15.51 13.54 -15.07
C ASP A 315 16.09 14.85 -15.66
#